data_f98eaaf3c5ef157d3e80472ac060ea62
#
_entry.id   f98eaaf3c5ef157d3e80472ac060ea62
#
_cell.length_a   1.000
_cell.length_b   1.000
_cell.length_c   1.000
_cell.angle_alpha   90.00
_cell.angle_beta   90.00
_cell.angle_gamma   90.00
#
_symmetry.space_group_name_H-M   'P 1'
#
loop_
_entity.id
_entity.type
_entity.pdbx_description
1 polymer ?
#
loop_
_entity_poly.entity_id
_entity_poly.type
_entity_poly.pdbx_seq_one_letter_code
_entity_poly.pdbx_strand_id
1 'polypeptide(L)'
;MQIEIRQYRTHDAAAAAVIWNEVVRGGVAFPQQEELTEENADSFFRSQSFTGLAEDTETGEIVGLYILHPNNVGRCGHICNTSYAVKDGVRGRHIGEQLVRHSMAQGKALGYRILQF
;
A
#
# COMPACT_ATOMS: atom_id res chain seq x y z
N MET A 1 20.17 -5.07 -1.57
CA MET A 1 18.73 -4.89 -1.95
C MET A 1 18.52 -3.47 -2.44
N GLN A 2 18.07 -3.33 -3.66
CA GLN A 2 17.74 -2.04 -4.27
C GLN A 2 16.20 -1.91 -4.30
N ILE A 3 15.66 -0.88 -3.66
CA ILE A 3 14.21 -0.71 -3.56
C ILE A 3 13.76 0.42 -4.48
N GLU A 4 12.78 0.13 -5.31
CA GLU A 4 12.08 1.11 -6.13
C GLU A 4 10.60 1.12 -5.78
N ILE A 5 10.04 2.30 -5.56
CA ILE A 5 8.61 2.45 -5.31
C ILE A 5 7.96 2.77 -6.65
N ARG A 6 6.98 1.97 -7.03
CA ARG A 6 6.27 2.14 -8.30
C ARG A 6 4.77 1.90 -8.16
N GLN A 7 4.02 2.26 -9.19
CA GLN A 7 2.58 2.04 -9.19
C GLN A 7 2.24 0.56 -9.37
N TYR A 8 1.21 0.12 -8.67
CA TYR A 8 0.62 -1.21 -8.80
C TYR A 8 0.13 -1.47 -10.21
N ARG A 9 0.30 -2.72 -10.64
CA ARG A 9 -0.24 -3.24 -11.90
C ARG A 9 -0.99 -4.54 -11.63
N THR A 10 -1.92 -4.91 -12.51
CA THR A 10 -2.74 -6.11 -12.32
C THR A 10 -1.93 -7.38 -12.07
N HIS A 11 -0.79 -7.55 -12.73
CA HIS A 11 0.04 -8.73 -12.53
C HIS A 11 0.70 -8.80 -11.14
N ASP A 12 0.62 -7.73 -10.36
CA ASP A 12 1.16 -7.69 -9.00
C ASP A 12 0.16 -8.19 -7.96
N ALA A 13 -1.06 -8.51 -8.36
CA ALA A 13 -2.15 -8.81 -7.41
C ALA A 13 -1.80 -9.90 -6.41
N ALA A 14 -1.24 -11.01 -6.88
CA ALA A 14 -0.91 -12.14 -6.00
C ALA A 14 0.15 -11.76 -4.97
N ALA A 15 1.24 -11.11 -5.40
CA ALA A 15 2.32 -10.71 -4.51
C ALA A 15 1.86 -9.66 -3.48
N ALA A 16 1.09 -8.68 -3.93
CA ALA A 16 0.57 -7.64 -3.05
C ALA A 16 -0.42 -8.22 -2.04
N ALA A 17 -1.27 -9.17 -2.44
CA ALA A 17 -2.23 -9.81 -1.55
C ALA A 17 -1.54 -10.60 -0.45
N VAL A 18 -0.43 -11.28 -0.74
CA VAL A 18 0.34 -12.01 0.28
C VAL A 18 0.79 -11.06 1.38
N ILE A 19 1.35 -9.91 1.02
CA ILE A 19 1.85 -8.93 1.99
C ILE A 19 0.69 -8.33 2.79
N TRP A 20 -0.38 -7.95 2.11
CA TRP A 20 -1.58 -7.40 2.76
C TRP A 20 -2.14 -8.38 3.79
N ASN A 21 -2.26 -9.65 3.40
CA ASN A 21 -2.84 -10.67 4.27
C ASN A 21 -1.97 -11.00 5.47
N GLU A 22 -0.65 -10.92 5.35
CA GLU A 22 0.25 -11.07 6.49
C GLU A 22 -0.04 -10.02 7.56
N VAL A 23 -0.26 -8.78 7.14
CA VAL A 23 -0.57 -7.68 8.07
C VAL A 23 -1.96 -7.84 8.67
N VAL A 24 -2.94 -8.25 7.88
CA VAL A 24 -4.30 -8.53 8.36
C VAL A 24 -4.29 -9.64 9.40
N ARG A 25 -3.57 -10.73 9.13
CA ARG A 25 -3.45 -11.85 10.08
C ARG A 25 -2.77 -11.45 11.38
N GLY A 26 -1.87 -10.48 11.32
CA GLY A 26 -1.25 -9.92 12.52
C GLY A 26 -2.22 -9.16 13.41
N GLY A 27 -3.32 -8.67 12.84
CA GLY A 27 -4.41 -8.03 13.60
C GLY A 27 -4.07 -6.70 14.25
N VAL A 28 -2.90 -6.15 13.97
CA VAL A 28 -2.42 -4.93 14.65
C VAL A 28 -2.69 -3.68 13.81
N ALA A 29 -2.35 -3.71 12.53
CA ALA A 29 -2.45 -2.54 11.66
C ALA A 29 -3.83 -2.37 11.03
N PHE A 30 -4.52 -3.48 10.72
CA PHE A 30 -5.82 -3.46 10.05
C PHE A 30 -6.81 -4.37 10.78
N PRO A 31 -7.21 -4.05 12.02
CA PRO A 31 -7.99 -4.97 12.85
C PRO A 31 -9.38 -5.31 12.31
N GLN A 32 -9.94 -4.52 11.42
CA GLN A 32 -11.27 -4.73 10.85
C GLN A 32 -11.25 -5.13 9.38
N GLN A 33 -10.06 -5.34 8.81
CA GLN A 33 -9.94 -5.72 7.42
C GLN A 33 -9.93 -7.25 7.27
N GLU A 34 -10.52 -7.72 6.19
CA GLU A 34 -10.51 -9.13 5.83
C GLU A 34 -9.35 -9.43 4.89
N GLU A 35 -8.91 -10.70 4.89
CA GLU A 35 -7.90 -11.13 3.94
C GLU A 35 -8.44 -11.05 2.51
N LEU A 36 -7.55 -10.73 1.59
CA LEU A 36 -7.88 -10.68 0.16
C LEU A 36 -7.78 -12.09 -0.45
N THR A 37 -8.69 -12.38 -1.37
CA THR A 37 -8.67 -13.60 -2.17
C THR A 37 -8.08 -13.30 -3.54
N GLU A 38 -7.74 -14.34 -4.31
CA GLU A 38 -7.29 -14.16 -5.68
C GLU A 38 -8.33 -13.44 -6.54
N GLU A 39 -9.61 -13.65 -6.24
CA GLU A 39 -10.71 -13.06 -7.00
C GLU A 39 -10.88 -11.57 -6.75
N ASN A 40 -10.65 -11.12 -5.51
CA ASN A 40 -10.93 -9.72 -5.16
C ASN A 40 -9.69 -8.84 -4.98
N ALA A 41 -8.49 -9.43 -4.95
CA ALA A 41 -7.27 -8.67 -4.69
C ALA A 41 -7.03 -7.58 -5.73
N ASP A 42 -7.08 -7.91 -7.01
CA ASP A 42 -6.85 -6.94 -8.07
C ASP A 42 -7.86 -5.80 -8.02
N SER A 43 -9.13 -6.14 -7.86
CA SER A 43 -10.19 -5.14 -7.75
C SER A 43 -9.96 -4.22 -6.55
N PHE A 44 -9.57 -4.78 -5.41
CA PHE A 44 -9.29 -4.01 -4.20
C PHE A 44 -8.17 -2.99 -4.44
N PHE A 45 -7.04 -3.43 -4.97
CA PHE A 45 -5.89 -2.54 -5.18
C PHE A 45 -6.14 -1.50 -6.26
N ARG A 46 -6.87 -1.87 -7.31
CA ARG A 46 -7.19 -0.94 -8.40
C ARG A 46 -8.24 0.10 -8.02
N SER A 47 -9.06 -0.19 -7.02
CA SER A 47 -10.10 0.73 -6.56
C SER A 47 -9.57 1.85 -5.67
N GLN A 48 -8.33 1.76 -5.22
CA GLN A 48 -7.72 2.80 -4.40
C GLN A 48 -7.39 4.02 -5.26
N SER A 49 -7.23 5.19 -4.64
CA SER A 49 -6.77 6.37 -5.35
C SER A 49 -5.37 6.16 -5.93
N PHE A 50 -4.54 5.43 -5.20
CA PHE A 50 -3.23 4.99 -5.67
C PHE A 50 -2.78 3.81 -4.83
N THR A 51 -2.15 2.84 -5.48
CA THR A 51 -1.48 1.74 -4.79
C THR A 51 -0.03 1.73 -5.25
N GLY A 52 0.89 1.92 -4.29
CA GLY A 52 2.32 1.92 -4.57
C GLY A 52 2.96 0.64 -4.04
N LEU A 53 3.91 0.11 -4.78
CA LEU A 53 4.62 -1.11 -4.41
C LEU A 53 6.10 -0.82 -4.25
N ALA A 54 6.71 -1.44 -3.24
CA ALA A 54 8.15 -1.45 -3.07
C ALA A 54 8.67 -2.74 -3.71
N GLU A 55 9.45 -2.59 -4.76
CA GLU A 55 10.04 -3.71 -5.49
C GLU A 55 11.54 -3.76 -5.24
N ASP A 56 12.07 -4.95 -4.94
CA ASP A 56 13.50 -5.19 -4.96
C ASP A 56 13.90 -5.39 -6.41
N THR A 57 14.57 -4.41 -6.99
CA THR A 57 14.92 -4.42 -8.42
C THR A 57 15.96 -5.47 -8.77
N GLU A 58 16.68 -6.00 -7.78
CA GLU A 58 17.67 -7.07 -8.00
C GLU A 58 17.00 -8.42 -8.24
N THR A 59 15.86 -8.66 -7.60
CA THR A 59 15.16 -9.95 -7.67
C THR A 59 13.79 -9.86 -8.33
N GLY A 60 13.22 -8.66 -8.44
CA GLY A 60 11.85 -8.46 -8.90
C GLY A 60 10.80 -8.76 -7.86
N GLU A 61 11.20 -9.04 -6.61
CA GLU A 61 10.28 -9.37 -5.54
C GLU A 61 9.59 -8.11 -4.99
N ILE A 62 8.29 -8.22 -4.74
CA ILE A 62 7.54 -7.16 -4.06
C ILE A 62 7.73 -7.35 -2.56
N VAL A 63 8.20 -6.32 -1.87
CA VAL A 63 8.54 -6.40 -0.45
C VAL A 63 7.73 -5.45 0.43
N GLY A 64 6.90 -4.62 -0.15
CA GLY A 64 6.03 -3.72 0.60
C GLY A 64 5.03 -3.04 -0.31
N LEU A 65 4.04 -2.41 0.32
CA LEU A 65 3.03 -1.65 -0.42
C LEU A 65 2.42 -0.55 0.45
N TYR A 66 1.78 0.40 -0.20
CA TYR A 66 0.87 1.32 0.47
C TYR A 66 -0.36 1.55 -0.42
N ILE A 67 -1.45 1.97 0.22
CA ILE A 67 -2.64 2.41 -0.50
C ILE A 67 -3.03 3.81 -0.05
N LEU A 68 -3.55 4.60 -0.98
CA LEU A 68 -4.18 5.88 -0.72
C LEU A 68 -5.67 5.70 -0.97
N HIS A 69 -6.45 5.76 0.09
CA HIS A 69 -7.89 5.57 0.03
C HIS A 69 -8.59 6.88 0.39
N PRO A 70 -9.44 7.42 -0.47
CA PRO A 70 -10.10 8.69 -0.17
C PRO A 70 -11.05 8.54 1.02
N ASN A 71 -11.02 9.53 1.89
CA ASN A 71 -11.97 9.59 2.99
C ASN A 71 -13.23 10.29 2.46
N ASN A 72 -14.24 9.52 2.09
CA ASN A 72 -15.47 10.01 1.47
C ASN A 72 -16.57 10.32 2.48
N VAL A 73 -16.22 10.53 3.75
CA VAL A 73 -17.21 10.85 4.76
C VAL A 73 -17.50 12.35 4.73
N GLY A 74 -18.68 12.72 4.23
CA GLY A 74 -19.12 14.11 4.20
C GLY A 74 -18.23 15.00 3.32
N ARG A 75 -17.77 16.12 3.89
CA ARG A 75 -16.95 17.11 3.18
C ARG A 75 -15.46 16.83 3.22
N CYS A 76 -15.07 15.63 3.56
CA CYS A 76 -13.65 15.25 3.76
C CYS A 76 -12.96 14.75 2.51
N GLY A 77 -13.40 15.17 1.31
CA GLY A 77 -12.81 14.72 0.05
C GLY A 77 -11.33 15.11 -0.16
N HIS A 78 -10.83 16.06 0.63
CA HIS A 78 -9.42 16.47 0.58
C HIS A 78 -8.53 15.66 1.54
N ILE A 79 -9.13 14.74 2.31
CA ILE A 79 -8.44 13.89 3.26
C ILE A 79 -8.29 12.50 2.66
N CYS A 80 -7.11 11.94 2.77
CA CYS A 80 -6.82 10.59 2.28
C CYS A 80 -6.32 9.73 3.44
N ASN A 81 -6.89 8.54 3.58
CA ASN A 81 -6.38 7.54 4.50
C ASN A 81 -5.26 6.76 3.83
N THR A 82 -4.19 6.51 4.55
CA THR A 82 -3.06 5.73 4.03
C THR A 82 -2.85 4.49 4.88
N SER A 83 -2.51 3.40 4.23
CA SER A 83 -2.17 2.15 4.90
C SER A 83 -0.89 1.61 4.29
N TYR A 84 -0.01 1.08 5.13
CA TYR A 84 1.30 0.58 4.72
C TYR A 84 1.45 -0.86 5.18
N ALA A 85 2.07 -1.68 4.36
CA ALA A 85 2.39 -3.06 4.70
C ALA A 85 3.79 -3.39 4.19
N VAL A 86 4.62 -4.00 5.04
CA VAL A 86 5.96 -4.44 4.68
C VAL A 86 6.04 -5.93 4.91
N LYS A 87 6.63 -6.64 3.96
CA LYS A 87 6.78 -8.08 4.02
C LYS A 87 7.60 -8.49 5.25
N ASP A 88 7.21 -9.59 5.90
CA ASP A 88 7.97 -10.14 7.01
C ASP A 88 9.37 -10.54 6.54
N GLY A 89 10.35 -10.33 7.41
CA GLY A 89 11.73 -10.70 7.14
C GLY A 89 12.55 -9.63 6.42
N VAL A 90 11.94 -8.55 5.93
CA VAL A 90 12.66 -7.47 5.25
C VAL A 90 12.63 -6.15 6.01
N ARG A 91 12.15 -6.17 7.26
CA ARG A 91 12.10 -4.99 8.12
C ARG A 91 13.52 -4.51 8.43
N GLY A 92 13.65 -3.20 8.67
CA GLY A 92 14.94 -2.59 8.99
C GLY A 92 15.72 -2.11 7.76
N ARG A 93 15.13 -2.21 6.57
CA ARG A 93 15.72 -1.73 5.32
C ARG A 93 15.18 -0.38 4.88
N HIS A 94 14.57 0.36 5.80
CA HIS A 94 13.94 1.66 5.53
C HIS A 94 12.85 1.61 4.46
N ILE A 95 12.26 0.42 4.23
CA ILE A 95 11.21 0.25 3.23
C ILE A 95 9.98 1.04 3.61
N GLY A 96 9.57 0.95 4.88
CA GLY A 96 8.43 1.72 5.40
C GLY A 96 8.63 3.22 5.22
N GLU A 97 9.81 3.73 5.52
CA GLU A 97 10.12 5.15 5.34
C GLU A 97 10.02 5.57 3.88
N GLN A 98 10.52 4.77 2.97
CA GLN A 98 10.43 5.05 1.54
C GLN A 98 8.97 5.04 1.06
N LEU A 99 8.17 4.10 1.55
CA LEU A 99 6.74 4.05 1.25
C LEU A 99 6.02 5.30 1.74
N VAL A 100 6.30 5.73 2.96
CA VAL A 100 5.68 6.95 3.54
C VAL A 100 6.03 8.16 2.70
N ARG A 101 7.29 8.35 2.38
CA ARG A 101 7.75 9.50 1.57
C ARG A 101 7.08 9.51 0.20
N HIS A 102 7.02 8.37 -0.45
CA HIS A 102 6.39 8.25 -1.76
C HIS A 102 4.89 8.56 -1.68
N SER A 103 4.22 8.05 -0.63
CA SER A 103 2.79 8.28 -0.45
C SER A 103 2.47 9.76 -0.23
N MET A 104 3.32 10.48 0.51
CA MET A 104 3.14 11.91 0.72
C MET A 104 3.24 12.69 -0.59
N ALA A 105 4.25 12.38 -1.39
CA ALA A 105 4.43 13.02 -2.70
C ALA A 105 3.28 12.69 -3.64
N GLN A 106 2.83 11.44 -3.66
CA GLN A 106 1.75 11.01 -4.52
C GLN A 106 0.41 11.60 -4.09
N GLY A 107 0.15 11.64 -2.79
CA GLY A 107 -1.06 12.26 -2.26
C GLY A 107 -1.15 13.73 -2.64
N LYS A 108 -0.05 14.45 -2.54
CA LYS A 108 0.03 15.84 -2.96
C LYS A 108 -0.24 15.99 -4.47
N ALA A 109 0.34 15.12 -5.28
CA ALA A 109 0.14 15.13 -6.73
C ALA A 109 -1.32 14.87 -7.11
N LEU A 110 -2.04 14.06 -6.32
CA LEU A 110 -3.46 13.78 -6.52
C LEU A 110 -4.39 14.86 -5.97
N GLY A 111 -3.85 15.88 -5.30
CA GLY A 111 -4.62 17.00 -4.77
C GLY A 111 -5.13 16.82 -3.35
N TYR A 112 -4.71 15.78 -2.64
CA TYR A 112 -5.05 15.64 -1.23
C TYR A 112 -4.25 16.62 -0.39
N ARG A 113 -4.91 17.24 0.58
CA ARG A 113 -4.29 18.20 1.50
C ARG A 113 -3.82 17.54 2.79
N ILE A 114 -4.51 16.46 3.20
CA ILE A 114 -4.25 15.77 4.46
C ILE A 114 -4.15 14.28 4.19
N LEU A 115 -3.10 13.67 4.70
CA LEU A 115 -2.95 12.21 4.73
C LEU A 115 -3.10 11.75 6.17
N GLN A 116 -3.98 10.77 6.40
CA GLN A 116 -4.16 10.14 7.70
C GLN A 116 -3.51 8.77 7.69
N PHE A 117 -2.63 8.56 8.63
CA PHE A 117 -1.89 7.30 8.75
C PHE A 117 -2.52 6.37 9.78
#